data_bc45ffc5e9d4b39e75b1b69070ee2fd4
#
_entry.id   bc45ffc5e9d4b39e75b1b69070ee2fd4
#
_cell.length_a   1.000
_cell.length_b   1.000
_cell.length_c   1.000
_cell.angle_alpha   90.00
_cell.angle_beta   90.00
_cell.angle_gamma   90.00
#
_symmetry.space_group_name_H-M   'P 1'
#
loop_
_entity.id
_entity.type
_entity.pdbx_description
1 polymer ?
#
loop_
_entity_poly.entity_id
_entity_poly.type
_entity_poly.pdbx_seq_one_letter_code
_entity_poly.pdbx_strand_id
1 'polypeptide(L)'
;TVDAQESTGSLNEADAAINFSVPEAALLNISSALELGIPVVCGTTGWLDQKVKAEILCKEKETAFLYASNFSIGVNLFFALNKNLAEFMKKHPSYKVAVEETHHIHKLDAPSGTAITLAEDIIEKTHLEGWETAKNPSAKNQLPIQSHREGEVPGIHQVEYSSPIDSIKIRHEAYNRQGFAFGAVIAAESILGKKGVFGM
;
A
#
# COMPACT_ATOMS: atom_id res chain seq x y z
N THR A 1 -13.39 -18.36 8.77
CA THR A 1 -12.64 -18.14 7.52
C THR A 1 -13.55 -18.42 6.35
N VAL A 2 -13.68 -17.49 5.43
CA VAL A 2 -14.42 -17.67 4.18
C VAL A 2 -13.38 -17.73 3.08
N ASP A 3 -13.19 -18.90 2.48
CA ASP A 3 -12.34 -19.09 1.31
C ASP A 3 -13.22 -19.35 0.08
N ALA A 4 -12.68 -19.15 -1.13
CA ALA A 4 -13.40 -19.38 -2.38
C ALA A 4 -13.92 -20.82 -2.55
N GLN A 5 -13.37 -21.79 -1.81
CA GLN A 5 -13.72 -23.21 -1.90
C GLN A 5 -14.45 -23.76 -0.67
N GLU A 6 -14.30 -23.15 0.52
CA GLU A 6 -14.95 -23.60 1.74
C GLU A 6 -15.32 -22.40 2.63
N SER A 7 -16.60 -22.26 2.93
CA SER A 7 -17.09 -21.29 3.91
C SER A 7 -17.32 -21.99 5.23
N THR A 8 -16.51 -21.69 6.24
CA THR A 8 -16.68 -22.21 7.59
C THR A 8 -16.98 -21.06 8.56
N GLY A 9 -18.09 -21.17 9.29
CA GLY A 9 -18.52 -20.19 10.28
C GLY A 9 -19.56 -19.19 9.76
N SER A 10 -19.89 -18.23 10.60
CA SER A 10 -20.87 -17.18 10.35
C SER A 10 -20.28 -15.81 10.61
N LEU A 11 -20.68 -14.81 9.85
CA LEU A 11 -20.35 -13.40 10.13
C LEU A 11 -21.17 -12.81 11.28
N ASN A 12 -22.29 -13.44 11.67
CA ASN A 12 -23.28 -12.84 12.59
C ASN A 12 -22.76 -12.50 13.99
N GLU A 13 -21.61 -13.03 14.40
CA GLU A 13 -20.99 -12.77 15.72
C GLU A 13 -19.60 -12.13 15.57
N ALA A 14 -19.26 -11.62 14.39
CA ALA A 14 -17.97 -11.01 14.15
C ALA A 14 -17.98 -9.53 14.51
N ASP A 15 -16.98 -9.08 15.28
CA ASP A 15 -16.78 -7.66 15.60
C ASP A 15 -16.24 -6.87 14.39
N ALA A 16 -15.43 -7.51 13.55
CA ALA A 16 -14.90 -6.96 12.29
C ALA A 16 -14.60 -8.07 11.28
N ALA A 17 -14.60 -7.74 10.01
CA ALA A 17 -14.20 -8.63 8.92
C ALA A 17 -12.89 -8.16 8.28
N ILE A 18 -11.98 -9.10 7.99
CA ILE A 18 -10.74 -8.85 7.27
C ILE A 18 -10.77 -9.61 5.95
N ASN A 19 -10.72 -8.87 4.84
CA ASN A 19 -10.80 -9.43 3.49
C ASN A 19 -9.47 -9.34 2.75
N PHE A 20 -8.86 -10.50 2.50
CA PHE A 20 -7.72 -10.70 1.58
C PHE A 20 -8.08 -11.84 0.64
N SER A 21 -8.88 -11.56 -0.37
CA SER A 21 -9.39 -12.53 -1.33
C SER A 21 -8.90 -12.25 -2.75
N VAL A 22 -9.51 -12.86 -3.74
CA VAL A 22 -9.27 -12.54 -5.15
C VAL A 22 -10.10 -11.33 -5.57
N PRO A 23 -9.66 -10.55 -6.60
CA PRO A 23 -10.33 -9.33 -7.02
C PRO A 23 -11.82 -9.51 -7.31
N GLU A 24 -12.18 -10.60 -7.96
CA GLU A 24 -13.55 -10.92 -8.39
C GLU A 24 -14.51 -11.14 -7.22
N ALA A 25 -13.99 -11.61 -6.08
CA ALA A 25 -14.77 -11.88 -4.86
C ALA A 25 -14.78 -10.69 -3.88
N ALA A 26 -13.91 -9.71 -4.06
CA ALA A 26 -13.68 -8.66 -3.08
C ALA A 26 -14.94 -7.88 -2.74
N LEU A 27 -15.64 -7.34 -3.73
CA LEU A 27 -16.85 -6.55 -3.50
C LEU A 27 -17.95 -7.37 -2.84
N LEU A 28 -18.17 -8.62 -3.26
CA LEU A 28 -19.16 -9.51 -2.68
C LEU A 28 -18.89 -9.77 -1.19
N ASN A 29 -17.65 -10.12 -0.86
CA ASN A 29 -17.26 -10.39 0.53
C ASN A 29 -17.39 -9.15 1.42
N ILE A 30 -16.95 -7.99 0.92
CA ILE A 30 -17.07 -6.71 1.62
C ILE A 30 -18.54 -6.37 1.85
N SER A 31 -19.35 -6.44 0.79
CA SER A 31 -20.79 -6.12 0.87
C SER A 31 -21.52 -7.01 1.85
N SER A 32 -21.22 -8.32 1.87
CA SER A 32 -21.84 -9.27 2.78
C SER A 32 -21.62 -8.91 4.26
N ALA A 33 -20.44 -8.40 4.62
CA ALA A 33 -20.17 -7.94 5.99
C ALA A 33 -20.81 -6.58 6.28
N LEU A 34 -20.68 -5.62 5.36
CA LEU A 34 -21.27 -4.27 5.54
C LEU A 34 -22.80 -4.33 5.66
N GLU A 35 -23.48 -5.22 4.92
CA GLU A 35 -24.94 -5.44 5.01
C GLU A 35 -25.39 -5.84 6.42
N LEU A 36 -24.54 -6.56 7.15
CA LEU A 36 -24.74 -6.96 8.53
C LEU A 36 -24.31 -5.88 9.55
N GLY A 37 -23.86 -4.70 9.08
CA GLY A 37 -23.32 -3.64 9.94
C GLY A 37 -21.93 -3.93 10.51
N ILE A 38 -21.23 -4.95 9.97
CA ILE A 38 -19.90 -5.35 10.43
C ILE A 38 -18.85 -4.48 9.73
N PRO A 39 -17.94 -3.82 10.47
CA PRO A 39 -16.83 -3.06 9.88
C PRO A 39 -15.86 -3.97 9.13
N VAL A 40 -15.34 -3.47 8.00
CA VAL A 40 -14.50 -4.25 7.09
C VAL A 40 -13.15 -3.61 6.84
N VAL A 41 -12.10 -4.41 6.96
CA VAL A 41 -10.75 -4.10 6.48
C VAL A 41 -10.48 -4.90 5.21
N CYS A 42 -10.08 -4.25 4.13
CA CYS A 42 -9.79 -4.90 2.85
C CYS A 42 -8.37 -4.60 2.35
N GLY A 43 -7.60 -5.66 2.10
CA GLY A 43 -6.28 -5.60 1.47
C GLY A 43 -6.22 -6.21 0.07
N THR A 44 -7.35 -6.69 -0.46
CA THR A 44 -7.42 -7.18 -1.84
C THR A 44 -7.18 -6.04 -2.82
N THR A 45 -6.32 -6.23 -3.79
CA THR A 45 -6.04 -5.28 -4.89
C THR A 45 -6.75 -5.73 -6.19
N GLY A 46 -6.75 -4.88 -7.22
CA GLY A 46 -7.30 -5.23 -8.55
C GLY A 46 -8.83 -5.15 -8.68
N TRP A 47 -9.55 -4.52 -7.73
CA TRP A 47 -11.01 -4.35 -7.74
C TRP A 47 -11.47 -2.89 -7.54
N LEU A 48 -10.54 -1.94 -7.55
CA LEU A 48 -10.77 -0.54 -7.15
C LEU A 48 -11.78 0.21 -8.02
N ASP A 49 -12.02 -0.23 -9.25
CA ASP A 49 -13.10 0.23 -10.11
C ASP A 49 -14.49 0.09 -9.46
N GLN A 50 -14.64 -0.85 -8.52
CA GLN A 50 -15.86 -1.10 -7.77
C GLN A 50 -15.84 -0.55 -6.33
N LYS A 51 -14.72 0.04 -5.88
CA LYS A 51 -14.53 0.53 -4.50
C LYS A 51 -15.60 1.52 -4.06
N VAL A 52 -16.04 2.39 -4.97
CA VAL A 52 -17.12 3.37 -4.71
C VAL A 52 -18.41 2.71 -4.25
N LYS A 53 -18.75 1.52 -4.75
CA LYS A 53 -19.95 0.77 -4.31
C LYS A 53 -19.84 0.35 -2.84
N ALA A 54 -18.68 -0.12 -2.42
CA ALA A 54 -18.44 -0.47 -1.01
C ALA A 54 -18.46 0.77 -0.10
N GLU A 55 -17.93 1.90 -0.56
CA GLU A 55 -17.95 3.17 0.18
C GLU A 55 -19.39 3.70 0.37
N ILE A 56 -20.24 3.60 -0.65
CA ILE A 56 -21.66 3.99 -0.57
C ILE A 56 -22.37 3.09 0.45
N LEU A 57 -22.23 1.78 0.31
CA LEU A 57 -22.85 0.81 1.21
C LEU A 57 -22.38 1.00 2.67
N CYS A 58 -21.11 1.24 2.88
CA CYS A 58 -20.55 1.54 4.21
C CYS A 58 -21.24 2.76 4.85
N LYS A 59 -21.47 3.82 4.08
CA LYS A 59 -22.19 5.02 4.55
C LYS A 59 -23.66 4.74 4.83
N GLU A 60 -24.36 4.01 3.94
CA GLU A 60 -25.76 3.63 4.10
C GLU A 60 -26.00 2.77 5.34
N LYS A 61 -25.06 1.85 5.64
CA LYS A 61 -25.14 0.97 6.82
C LYS A 61 -24.55 1.58 8.08
N GLU A 62 -24.09 2.83 8.02
CA GLU A 62 -23.48 3.56 9.14
C GLU A 62 -22.36 2.77 9.85
N THR A 63 -21.55 2.01 9.12
CA THR A 63 -20.44 1.21 9.62
C THR A 63 -19.09 1.74 9.13
N ALA A 64 -18.01 1.00 9.29
CA ALA A 64 -16.65 1.38 8.87
C ALA A 64 -16.12 0.51 7.76
N PHE A 65 -15.44 1.12 6.79
CA PHE A 65 -14.69 0.43 5.75
C PHE A 65 -13.28 1.00 5.65
N LEU A 66 -12.25 0.16 5.83
CA LEU A 66 -10.86 0.53 5.66
C LEU A 66 -10.26 -0.24 4.49
N TYR A 67 -9.72 0.49 3.53
CA TYR A 67 -8.96 -0.07 2.43
C TYR A 67 -7.51 0.41 2.46
N ALA A 68 -6.58 -0.53 2.27
CA ALA A 68 -5.19 -0.22 1.99
C ALA A 68 -4.58 -1.26 1.05
N SER A 69 -3.69 -0.83 0.17
CA SER A 69 -2.89 -1.72 -0.68
C SER A 69 -1.74 -2.39 0.09
N ASN A 70 -1.40 -1.86 1.26
CA ASN A 70 -0.35 -2.39 2.13
C ASN A 70 -0.70 -2.15 3.60
N PHE A 71 -0.71 -3.21 4.41
CA PHE A 71 -1.02 -3.16 5.83
C PHE A 71 0.22 -3.18 6.74
N SER A 72 1.42 -3.28 6.20
CA SER A 72 2.64 -3.19 7.01
C SER A 72 2.73 -1.80 7.66
N ILE A 73 2.73 -1.76 8.99
CA ILE A 73 2.93 -0.51 9.74
C ILE A 73 4.25 0.14 9.34
N GLY A 74 5.33 -0.66 9.22
CA GLY A 74 6.63 -0.16 8.78
C GLY A 74 6.59 0.50 7.40
N VAL A 75 5.86 -0.08 6.45
CA VAL A 75 5.69 0.49 5.10
C VAL A 75 4.88 1.79 5.15
N ASN A 76 3.81 1.85 5.95
CA ASN A 76 3.01 3.06 6.06
C ASN A 76 3.76 4.21 6.76
N LEU A 77 4.56 3.90 7.80
CA LEU A 77 5.49 4.87 8.39
C LEU A 77 6.55 5.32 7.37
N PHE A 78 7.04 4.40 6.54
CA PHE A 78 7.99 4.70 5.49
C PHE A 78 7.40 5.64 4.42
N PHE A 79 6.14 5.44 4.01
CA PHE A 79 5.43 6.38 3.14
C PHE A 79 5.31 7.78 3.76
N ALA A 80 4.92 7.88 5.03
CA ALA A 80 4.84 9.16 5.72
C ALA A 80 6.20 9.86 5.80
N LEU A 81 7.26 9.12 6.11
CA LEU A 81 8.63 9.62 6.12
C LEU A 81 9.07 10.11 4.73
N ASN A 82 8.77 9.32 3.68
CA ASN A 82 9.07 9.65 2.29
C ASN A 82 8.41 10.97 1.86
N LYS A 83 7.13 11.17 2.17
CA LYS A 83 6.40 12.42 1.87
C LYS A 83 7.04 13.63 2.55
N ASN A 84 7.39 13.50 3.83
CA ASN A 84 8.03 14.57 4.57
C ASN A 84 9.43 14.88 4.01
N LEU A 85 10.21 13.84 3.70
CA LEU A 85 11.54 14.03 3.10
C LEU A 85 11.45 14.70 1.73
N ALA A 86 10.51 14.28 0.87
CA ALA A 86 10.28 14.90 -0.44
C ALA A 86 9.93 16.41 -0.32
N GLU A 87 9.09 16.78 0.66
CA GLU A 87 8.74 18.17 0.92
C GLU A 87 9.98 19.00 1.34
N PHE A 88 10.88 18.45 2.18
CA PHE A 88 12.13 19.11 2.54
C PHE A 88 13.05 19.25 1.33
N MET A 89 13.21 18.20 0.55
CA MET A 89 14.13 18.14 -0.59
C MET A 89 13.68 18.98 -1.79
N LYS A 90 12.42 19.35 -1.88
CA LYS A 90 11.87 20.24 -2.92
C LYS A 90 12.66 21.54 -3.11
N LYS A 91 13.24 22.07 -2.04
CA LYS A 91 14.02 23.31 -2.04
C LYS A 91 15.51 23.08 -2.37
N HIS A 92 15.91 21.85 -2.63
CA HIS A 92 17.31 21.47 -2.83
C HIS A 92 17.52 20.78 -4.19
N PRO A 93 17.43 21.51 -5.33
CA PRO A 93 17.45 20.93 -6.68
C PRO A 93 18.79 20.30 -7.09
N SER A 94 19.83 20.48 -6.30
CA SER A 94 21.13 19.82 -6.49
C SER A 94 21.10 18.32 -6.16
N TYR A 95 20.11 17.88 -5.36
CA TYR A 95 19.92 16.48 -5.04
C TYR A 95 19.06 15.80 -6.12
N LYS A 96 19.55 14.69 -6.64
CA LYS A 96 18.82 13.78 -7.52
C LYS A 96 18.20 12.68 -6.68
N VAL A 97 16.96 12.34 -6.97
CA VAL A 97 16.24 11.28 -6.26
C VAL A 97 16.14 10.02 -7.12
N ALA A 98 16.23 8.86 -6.48
CA ALA A 98 16.00 7.55 -7.08
C ALA A 98 15.27 6.65 -6.09
N VAL A 99 14.49 5.70 -6.62
CA VAL A 99 13.84 4.64 -5.87
C VAL A 99 14.44 3.30 -6.30
N GLU A 100 14.75 2.45 -5.33
CA GLU A 100 15.18 1.07 -5.57
C GLU A 100 14.28 0.11 -4.80
N GLU A 101 13.96 -1.03 -5.39
CA GLU A 101 13.25 -2.12 -4.74
C GLU A 101 13.91 -3.47 -5.03
N THR A 102 13.86 -4.38 -4.04
CA THR A 102 14.27 -5.78 -4.21
C THR A 102 13.19 -6.69 -3.67
N HIS A 103 12.79 -7.69 -4.46
CA HIS A 103 11.85 -8.74 -4.09
C HIS A 103 12.32 -10.11 -4.55
N HIS A 104 11.62 -11.16 -4.08
CA HIS A 104 11.89 -12.54 -4.49
C HIS A 104 11.70 -12.75 -6.00
N ILE A 105 12.36 -13.78 -6.53
CA ILE A 105 12.39 -14.10 -7.96
C ILE A 105 11.02 -14.42 -8.57
N HIS A 106 10.04 -14.81 -7.74
CA HIS A 106 8.67 -15.16 -8.17
C HIS A 106 7.73 -13.96 -8.31
N LYS A 107 8.19 -12.73 -7.95
CA LYS A 107 7.37 -11.52 -8.09
C LYS A 107 7.30 -11.07 -9.55
N LEU A 108 6.09 -11.06 -10.12
CA LEU A 108 5.86 -10.81 -11.53
C LEU A 108 5.81 -9.32 -11.89
N ASP A 109 5.19 -8.51 -11.01
CA ASP A 109 5.07 -7.06 -11.22
C ASP A 109 6.39 -6.33 -10.94
N ALA A 110 6.77 -5.44 -11.82
CA ALA A 110 7.92 -4.54 -11.69
C ALA A 110 7.60 -3.20 -12.39
N PRO A 111 7.68 -2.06 -11.66
CA PRO A 111 7.95 -1.93 -10.23
C PRO A 111 6.82 -2.47 -9.36
N SER A 112 7.13 -2.73 -8.07
CA SER A 112 6.10 -3.09 -7.09
C SER A 112 5.16 -1.93 -6.80
N GLY A 113 3.92 -2.23 -6.35
CA GLY A 113 2.97 -1.19 -5.94
C GLY A 113 3.54 -0.24 -4.86
N THR A 114 4.35 -0.75 -3.93
CA THR A 114 5.03 0.08 -2.93
C THR A 114 6.03 1.05 -3.55
N ALA A 115 6.82 0.61 -4.52
CA ALA A 115 7.78 1.47 -5.22
C ALA A 115 7.06 2.55 -6.05
N ILE A 116 5.93 2.21 -6.68
CA ILE A 116 5.09 3.16 -7.41
C ILE A 116 4.53 4.22 -6.44
N THR A 117 3.97 3.82 -5.30
CA THR A 117 3.45 4.75 -4.29
C THR A 117 4.55 5.71 -3.79
N LEU A 118 5.76 5.20 -3.51
CA LEU A 118 6.89 6.03 -3.12
C LEU A 118 7.24 7.08 -4.18
N ALA A 119 7.24 6.65 -5.45
CA ALA A 119 7.54 7.54 -6.57
C ALA A 119 6.46 8.60 -6.76
N GLU A 120 5.18 8.22 -6.70
CA GLU A 120 4.04 9.14 -6.82
C GLU A 120 4.04 10.17 -5.68
N ASP A 121 4.33 9.77 -4.44
CA ASP A 121 4.48 10.66 -3.29
C ASP A 121 5.60 11.71 -3.50
N ILE A 122 6.72 11.30 -4.11
CA ILE A 122 7.83 12.21 -4.43
C ILE A 122 7.43 13.16 -5.56
N ILE A 123 6.81 12.64 -6.62
CA ILE A 123 6.37 13.44 -7.78
C ILE A 123 5.35 14.50 -7.36
N GLU A 124 4.40 14.17 -6.48
CA GLU A 124 3.43 15.13 -5.94
C GLU A 124 4.10 16.34 -5.26
N LYS A 125 5.27 16.15 -4.64
CA LYS A 125 5.98 17.17 -3.87
C LYS A 125 7.09 17.88 -4.64
N THR A 126 7.49 17.38 -5.81
CA THR A 126 8.63 17.86 -6.57
C THR A 126 8.21 18.39 -7.94
N HIS A 127 9.19 18.72 -8.77
CA HIS A 127 8.98 19.14 -10.16
C HIS A 127 9.09 18.00 -11.18
N LEU A 128 9.16 16.76 -10.68
CA LEU A 128 9.19 15.57 -11.54
C LEU A 128 7.81 15.32 -12.16
N GLU A 129 7.78 14.86 -13.39
CA GLU A 129 6.56 14.71 -14.19
C GLU A 129 6.06 13.27 -14.23
N GLY A 130 6.92 12.31 -13.83
CA GLY A 130 6.61 10.89 -13.83
C GLY A 130 7.77 10.06 -13.33
N TRP A 131 7.65 8.75 -13.49
CA TRP A 131 8.70 7.80 -13.18
C TRP A 131 8.99 6.86 -14.37
N GLU A 132 10.19 6.30 -14.41
CA GLU A 132 10.62 5.36 -15.42
C GLU A 132 11.36 4.18 -14.77
N THR A 133 11.08 2.96 -15.23
CA THR A 133 11.80 1.76 -14.79
C THR A 133 13.16 1.72 -15.48
N ALA A 134 14.11 2.47 -14.95
CA ALA A 134 15.45 2.57 -15.51
C ALA A 134 16.45 3.01 -14.43
N LYS A 135 17.71 2.62 -14.60
CA LYS A 135 18.81 3.15 -13.78
C LYS A 135 19.10 4.62 -14.13
N ASN A 136 19.01 4.94 -15.41
CA ASN A 136 19.19 6.29 -15.94
C ASN A 136 17.98 6.60 -16.83
N PRO A 137 17.04 7.42 -16.35
CA PRO A 137 15.84 7.74 -17.12
C PRO A 137 16.21 8.47 -18.41
N SER A 138 15.43 8.21 -19.46
CA SER A 138 15.61 8.81 -20.79
C SER A 138 15.27 10.30 -20.80
N ALA A 139 14.32 10.73 -19.95
CA ALA A 139 13.90 12.11 -19.82
C ALA A 139 14.37 12.73 -18.50
N LYS A 140 14.73 14.01 -18.54
CA LYS A 140 15.33 14.72 -17.39
C LYS A 140 14.41 14.86 -16.17
N ASN A 141 13.09 14.83 -16.40
CA ASN A 141 12.09 15.05 -15.34
C ASN A 141 11.41 13.75 -14.91
N GLN A 142 12.04 12.59 -15.13
CA GLN A 142 11.56 11.29 -14.71
C GLN A 142 12.33 10.79 -13.49
N LEU A 143 11.59 10.24 -12.52
CA LEU A 143 12.15 9.58 -11.36
C LEU A 143 12.56 8.15 -11.75
N PRO A 144 13.83 7.75 -11.58
CA PRO A 144 14.24 6.39 -11.84
C PRO A 144 13.75 5.43 -10.74
N ILE A 145 13.13 4.31 -11.16
CA ILE A 145 12.83 3.18 -10.28
C ILE A 145 13.65 1.99 -10.76
N GLN A 146 14.47 1.43 -9.88
CA GLN A 146 15.23 0.21 -10.15
C GLN A 146 14.59 -0.97 -9.40
N SER A 147 14.24 -2.02 -10.14
CA SER A 147 13.64 -3.23 -9.59
C SER A 147 14.61 -4.39 -9.67
N HIS A 148 14.91 -5.01 -8.54
CA HIS A 148 15.76 -6.18 -8.42
C HIS A 148 14.92 -7.40 -8.01
N ARG A 149 15.34 -8.58 -8.45
CA ARG A 149 14.73 -9.87 -8.11
C ARG A 149 15.83 -10.77 -7.57
N GLU A 150 15.73 -11.13 -6.27
CA GLU A 150 16.79 -11.83 -5.58
C GLU A 150 16.22 -12.84 -4.57
N GLY A 151 16.59 -14.11 -4.72
CA GLY A 151 16.25 -15.19 -3.80
C GLY A 151 14.79 -15.18 -3.35
N GLU A 152 14.58 -15.23 -2.04
CA GLU A 152 13.26 -15.20 -1.38
C GLU A 152 13.03 -13.90 -0.59
N VAL A 153 13.66 -12.80 -1.00
CA VAL A 153 13.55 -11.49 -0.33
C VAL A 153 12.08 -11.05 -0.28
N PRO A 154 11.50 -10.86 0.92
CA PRO A 154 10.08 -10.48 1.07
C PRO A 154 9.76 -9.10 0.51
N GLY A 155 10.71 -8.17 0.65
CA GLY A 155 10.61 -6.82 0.11
C GLY A 155 11.56 -5.84 0.79
N ILE A 156 12.36 -5.17 -0.02
CA ILE A 156 13.22 -4.05 0.37
C ILE A 156 12.86 -2.87 -0.51
N HIS A 157 12.73 -1.70 0.09
CA HIS A 157 12.49 -0.45 -0.63
C HIS A 157 13.42 0.63 -0.09
N GLN A 158 14.05 1.38 -0.98
CA GLN A 158 14.96 2.45 -0.64
C GLN A 158 14.64 3.68 -1.49
N VAL A 159 14.68 4.83 -0.86
CA VAL A 159 14.69 6.13 -1.52
C VAL A 159 16.01 6.81 -1.21
N GLU A 160 16.70 7.26 -2.23
CA GLU A 160 17.98 7.97 -2.10
C GLU A 160 17.89 9.33 -2.77
N TYR A 161 18.27 10.36 -2.03
CA TYR A 161 18.58 11.70 -2.54
C TYR A 161 20.09 11.88 -2.54
N SER A 162 20.70 12.09 -3.69
CA SER A 162 22.14 12.20 -3.85
C SER A 162 22.59 13.49 -4.52
N SER A 163 23.67 14.04 -4.03
CA SER A 163 24.38 15.21 -4.58
C SER A 163 25.85 14.86 -4.82
N PRO A 164 26.66 15.73 -5.45
CA PRO A 164 28.12 15.55 -5.52
C PRO A 164 28.83 15.59 -4.16
N ILE A 165 28.16 16.02 -3.10
CA ILE A 165 28.75 16.23 -1.77
C ILE A 165 28.41 15.07 -0.84
N ASP A 166 27.11 14.65 -0.82
CA ASP A 166 26.57 13.68 0.12
C ASP A 166 25.33 12.98 -0.42
N SER A 167 24.78 12.05 0.35
CA SER A 167 23.49 11.43 0.07
C SER A 167 22.67 11.22 1.34
N ILE A 168 21.34 11.28 1.20
CA ILE A 168 20.37 10.93 2.23
C ILE A 168 19.61 9.70 1.75
N LYS A 169 19.59 8.64 2.57
CA LYS A 169 18.90 7.39 2.26
C LYS A 169 17.89 7.06 3.34
N ILE A 170 16.69 6.71 2.92
CA ILE A 170 15.71 6.04 3.78
C ILE A 170 15.46 4.65 3.21
N ARG A 171 15.38 3.64 4.07
CA ARG A 171 15.20 2.25 3.66
C ARG A 171 14.25 1.53 4.60
N HIS A 172 13.35 0.77 4.01
CA HIS A 172 12.51 -0.21 4.68
C HIS A 172 12.85 -1.61 4.18
N GLU A 173 12.96 -2.57 5.10
CA GLU A 173 13.21 -3.97 4.81
C GLU A 173 12.23 -4.84 5.59
N ALA A 174 11.45 -5.65 4.88
CA ALA A 174 10.59 -6.65 5.48
C ALA A 174 11.39 -7.95 5.68
N TYR A 175 11.45 -8.46 6.91
CA TYR A 175 12.10 -9.74 7.20
C TYR A 175 11.18 -10.94 6.96
N ASN A 176 9.87 -10.72 7.05
CA ASN A 176 8.84 -11.74 6.82
C ASN A 176 7.49 -11.08 6.51
N ARG A 177 6.47 -11.91 6.24
CA ARG A 177 5.12 -11.43 5.92
C ARG A 177 4.21 -11.19 7.13
N GLN A 178 4.66 -11.46 8.34
CA GLN A 178 3.83 -11.31 9.56
C GLN A 178 3.40 -9.85 9.78
N GLY A 179 4.25 -8.88 9.39
CA GLY A 179 3.93 -7.46 9.49
C GLY A 179 2.66 -7.04 8.77
N PHE A 180 2.32 -7.68 7.65
CA PHE A 180 1.08 -7.40 6.91
C PHE A 180 -0.15 -7.93 7.65
N ALA A 181 -0.09 -9.17 8.15
CA ALA A 181 -1.18 -9.78 8.90
C ALA A 181 -1.43 -9.02 10.21
N PHE A 182 -0.36 -8.68 10.94
CA PHE A 182 -0.45 -7.90 12.18
C PHE A 182 -1.06 -6.51 11.95
N GLY A 183 -0.62 -5.81 10.90
CA GLY A 183 -1.19 -4.51 10.55
C GLY A 183 -2.66 -4.57 10.16
N ALA A 184 -3.12 -5.65 9.51
CA ALA A 184 -4.53 -5.83 9.20
C ALA A 184 -5.39 -6.03 10.46
N VAL A 185 -4.86 -6.73 11.47
CA VAL A 185 -5.54 -6.89 12.78
C VAL A 185 -5.62 -5.53 13.49
N ILE A 186 -4.52 -4.79 13.57
CA ILE A 186 -4.52 -3.43 14.16
C ILE A 186 -5.51 -2.51 13.42
N ALA A 187 -5.56 -2.58 12.10
CA ALA A 187 -6.52 -1.82 11.32
C ALA A 187 -7.97 -2.20 11.68
N ALA A 188 -8.27 -3.50 11.82
CA ALA A 188 -9.58 -3.99 12.22
C ALA A 188 -9.96 -3.48 13.62
N GLU A 189 -9.08 -3.60 14.59
CA GLU A 189 -9.29 -3.06 15.96
C GLU A 189 -9.51 -1.54 15.93
N SER A 190 -8.78 -0.82 15.07
CA SER A 190 -8.84 0.64 15.00
C SER A 190 -10.17 1.18 14.46
N ILE A 191 -10.92 0.41 13.69
CA ILE A 191 -12.19 0.83 13.10
C ILE A 191 -13.43 0.39 13.88
N LEU A 192 -13.26 -0.37 14.97
CA LEU A 192 -14.36 -0.76 15.85
C LEU A 192 -15.08 0.46 16.39
N GLY A 193 -16.41 0.48 16.30
CA GLY A 193 -17.27 1.58 16.73
C GLY A 193 -17.15 2.88 15.93
N LYS A 194 -16.34 2.90 14.86
CA LYS A 194 -16.24 4.04 13.93
C LYS A 194 -17.23 3.90 12.78
N LYS A 195 -17.52 5.03 12.13
CA LYS A 195 -18.34 5.09 10.92
C LYS A 195 -17.59 5.87 9.83
N GLY A 196 -17.61 5.36 8.61
CA GLY A 196 -17.02 6.02 7.45
C GLY A 196 -15.94 5.21 6.76
N VAL A 197 -15.25 5.85 5.80
CA VAL A 197 -14.20 5.24 4.97
C VAL A 197 -12.84 5.72 5.45
N PHE A 198 -11.92 4.76 5.62
CA PHE A 198 -10.59 4.98 6.18
C PHE A 198 -9.49 4.40 5.28
N GLY A 199 -8.27 4.83 5.49
CA GLY A 199 -7.01 4.25 5.00
C GLY A 199 -6.04 4.01 6.14
N MET A 200 -4.89 3.39 5.83
CA MET A 200 -3.78 3.22 6.78
C MET A 200 -3.04 4.54 7.00
#